data_319fd53ee536be03d14228b09147c3ba
#
_entry.id   319fd53ee536be03d14228b09147c3ba
#
_cell.length_a   1.000
_cell.length_b   1.000
_cell.length_c   1.000
_cell.angle_alpha   90.00
_cell.angle_beta   90.00
_cell.angle_gamma   90.00
#
_symmetry.space_group_name_H-M   'P 1'
#
loop_
_entity.id
_entity.type
_entity.pdbx_description
1 polymer ?
#
loop_
_entity_poly.entity_id
_entity_poly.type
_entity_poly.pdbx_seq_one_letter_code
_entity_poly.pdbx_strand_id
1 'polypeptide(L)'
;ARQADETGAAPTLVAAALLHDIGHFVVEFPSDMKNAEDTGHDKVGAAILEPFFGPEIVEPIRLHVRAKRYLCTVEPSYYDKLTLPAQHTFRLQGGKMSAVEIEEFKALPFAEGATRLRRWCDLGMTPGRKTKRFKEYYSLINSVLKEE
;
A
#
# COMPACT_ATOMS: atom_id res chain seq x y z
N ALA A 1 -8.38 -4.50 -0.01
CA ALA A 1 -8.76 -5.79 0.64
C ALA A 1 -9.55 -6.70 -0.30
N ARG A 2 -10.72 -6.27 -0.82
CA ARG A 2 -11.57 -7.13 -1.66
C ARG A 2 -10.83 -7.81 -2.81
N GLN A 3 -10.01 -7.07 -3.56
CA GLN A 3 -9.22 -7.62 -4.67
C GLN A 3 -8.25 -8.72 -4.18
N ALA A 4 -7.61 -8.50 -3.04
CA ALA A 4 -6.73 -9.48 -2.43
C ALA A 4 -7.48 -10.77 -2.06
N ASP A 5 -8.65 -10.63 -1.43
CA ASP A 5 -9.53 -11.74 -1.03
C ASP A 5 -10.03 -12.54 -2.24
N GLU A 6 -10.52 -11.86 -3.30
CA GLU A 6 -10.98 -12.49 -4.54
C GLU A 6 -9.88 -13.24 -5.32
N THR A 7 -8.62 -12.86 -5.15
CA THR A 7 -7.46 -13.55 -5.78
C THR A 7 -6.91 -14.70 -4.94
N GLY A 8 -7.52 -15.03 -3.79
CA GLY A 8 -7.04 -16.08 -2.89
C GLY A 8 -5.70 -15.75 -2.23
N ALA A 9 -5.44 -14.46 -1.98
CA ALA A 9 -4.24 -14.04 -1.29
C ALA A 9 -4.22 -14.55 0.16
N ALA A 10 -3.02 -14.73 0.72
CA ALA A 10 -2.85 -15.08 2.13
C ALA A 10 -3.59 -14.09 3.04
N PRO A 11 -4.20 -14.54 4.16
CA PRO A 11 -4.93 -13.68 5.10
C PRO A 11 -4.11 -12.45 5.54
N THR A 12 -2.81 -12.59 5.73
CA THR A 12 -1.89 -11.50 6.07
C THR A 12 -1.85 -10.41 5.00
N LEU A 13 -1.83 -10.77 3.71
CA LEU A 13 -1.85 -9.80 2.61
C LEU A 13 -3.24 -9.16 2.42
N VAL A 14 -4.31 -9.88 2.72
CA VAL A 14 -5.68 -9.30 2.74
C VAL A 14 -5.79 -8.27 3.86
N ALA A 15 -5.25 -8.57 5.06
CA ALA A 15 -5.18 -7.64 6.17
C ALA A 15 -4.31 -6.41 5.83
N ALA A 16 -3.14 -6.62 5.25
CA ALA A 16 -2.30 -5.52 4.76
C ALA A 16 -3.05 -4.62 3.77
N ALA A 17 -3.76 -5.21 2.81
CA ALA A 17 -4.57 -4.45 1.85
C ALA A 17 -5.79 -3.74 2.47
N LEU A 18 -6.29 -4.20 3.63
CA LEU A 18 -7.35 -3.53 4.37
C LEU A 18 -6.83 -2.30 5.13
N LEU A 19 -5.63 -2.42 5.70
CA LEU A 19 -5.07 -1.47 6.68
C LEU A 19 -4.01 -0.52 6.09
N HIS A 20 -3.59 -0.67 4.83
CA HIS A 20 -2.43 0.02 4.26
C HIS A 20 -2.47 1.54 4.33
N ASP A 21 -3.66 2.11 4.28
CA ASP A 21 -3.88 3.56 4.30
C ASP A 21 -4.20 4.12 5.70
N ILE A 22 -4.08 3.31 6.77
CA ILE A 22 -4.42 3.74 8.14
C ILE A 22 -3.59 4.97 8.58
N GLY A 23 -2.37 5.10 8.06
CA GLY A 23 -1.52 6.26 8.33
C GLY A 23 -2.14 7.59 7.94
N HIS A 24 -3.04 7.61 6.96
CA HIS A 24 -3.76 8.82 6.57
C HIS A 24 -4.71 9.37 7.63
N PHE A 25 -5.10 8.57 8.64
CA PHE A 25 -5.95 9.05 9.73
C PHE A 25 -5.19 9.87 10.78
N VAL A 26 -3.87 9.82 10.79
CA VAL A 26 -3.03 10.51 11.79
C VAL A 26 -2.10 11.56 11.19
N VAL A 27 -1.88 11.54 9.88
CA VAL A 27 -1.16 12.59 9.18
C VAL A 27 -2.16 13.57 8.58
N GLU A 28 -1.94 14.87 8.80
CA GLU A 28 -2.81 15.90 8.22
C GLU A 28 -2.69 15.89 6.70
N PHE A 29 -3.83 15.78 6.03
CA PHE A 29 -3.89 16.03 4.59
C PHE A 29 -3.70 17.53 4.34
N PRO A 30 -2.75 17.94 3.48
CA PRO A 30 -2.67 19.31 3.05
C PRO A 30 -4.01 19.72 2.42
N SER A 31 -4.55 20.86 2.82
CA SER A 31 -5.79 21.41 2.24
C SER A 31 -5.63 21.81 0.77
N ASP A 32 -4.40 21.94 0.29
CA ASP A 32 -4.04 22.28 -1.10
C ASP A 32 -3.12 21.21 -1.69
N MET A 33 -3.62 20.51 -2.71
CA MET A 33 -2.84 19.50 -3.43
C MET A 33 -1.59 20.06 -4.15
N LYS A 34 -1.52 21.37 -4.39
CA LYS A 34 -0.36 22.00 -5.04
C LYS A 34 0.86 22.08 -4.11
N ASN A 35 0.62 22.14 -2.81
CA ASN A 35 1.64 22.21 -1.77
C ASN A 35 1.76 20.89 -0.98
N ALA A 36 1.15 19.81 -1.47
CA ALA A 36 1.19 18.52 -0.80
C ALA A 36 2.63 17.99 -0.78
N GLU A 37 3.17 17.80 0.42
CA GLU A 37 4.38 17.02 0.64
C GLU A 37 4.04 15.54 0.78
N ASP A 38 5.03 14.66 0.61
CA ASP A 38 4.85 13.24 0.94
C ASP A 38 4.67 13.09 2.45
N THR A 39 3.48 12.69 2.86
CA THR A 39 3.11 12.57 4.28
C THR A 39 3.78 11.40 4.97
N GLY A 40 4.43 10.48 4.23
CA GLY A 40 5.02 9.27 4.79
C GLY A 40 3.98 8.33 5.42
N HIS A 41 2.73 8.39 4.97
CA HIS A 41 1.60 7.62 5.52
C HIS A 41 1.85 6.10 5.58
N ASP A 42 2.65 5.57 4.66
CA ASP A 42 3.11 4.18 4.62
C ASP A 42 3.94 3.82 5.85
N LYS A 43 4.90 4.64 6.21
CA LYS A 43 5.78 4.45 7.39
C LYS A 43 5.00 4.67 8.68
N VAL A 44 4.17 5.71 8.73
CA VAL A 44 3.32 6.02 9.89
C VAL A 44 2.31 4.90 10.11
N GLY A 45 1.62 4.46 9.07
CA GLY A 45 0.67 3.34 9.15
C GLY A 45 1.34 2.05 9.62
N ALA A 46 2.52 1.73 9.09
CA ALA A 46 3.30 0.57 9.52
C ALA A 46 3.67 0.66 11.02
N ALA A 47 4.14 1.82 11.48
CA ALA A 47 4.51 2.02 12.89
C ALA A 47 3.31 1.86 13.85
N ILE A 48 2.12 2.31 13.46
CA ILE A 48 0.88 2.12 14.24
C ILE A 48 0.52 0.64 14.36
N LEU A 49 0.74 -0.13 13.31
CA LEU A 49 0.34 -1.54 13.23
C LEU A 49 1.37 -2.50 13.81
N GLU A 50 2.63 -2.10 13.89
CA GLU A 50 3.75 -2.94 14.32
C GLU A 50 3.57 -3.58 15.72
N PRO A 51 2.95 -2.95 16.73
CA PRO A 51 2.66 -3.59 18.00
C PRO A 51 1.68 -4.78 17.89
N PHE A 52 0.81 -4.78 16.90
CA PHE A 52 -0.34 -5.70 16.80
C PHE A 52 -0.16 -6.78 15.75
N PHE A 53 0.68 -6.56 14.73
CA PHE A 53 0.79 -7.44 13.56
C PHE A 53 2.23 -7.82 13.25
N GLY A 54 2.41 -9.00 12.66
CA GLY A 54 3.70 -9.49 12.20
C GLY A 54 4.22 -8.77 10.95
N PRO A 55 5.51 -9.00 10.61
CA PRO A 55 6.15 -8.35 9.47
C PRO A 55 5.49 -8.66 8.12
N GLU A 56 4.77 -9.78 7.99
CA GLU A 56 4.03 -10.17 6.80
C GLU A 56 2.90 -9.19 6.44
N ILE A 57 2.44 -8.41 7.42
CA ILE A 57 1.42 -7.37 7.27
C ILE A 57 2.07 -5.99 7.24
N VAL A 58 2.96 -5.74 8.19
CA VAL A 58 3.54 -4.41 8.43
C VAL A 58 4.50 -4.01 7.31
N GLU A 59 5.36 -4.91 6.85
CA GLU A 59 6.37 -4.57 5.85
C GLU A 59 5.78 -4.30 4.44
N PRO A 60 4.83 -5.09 3.92
CA PRO A 60 4.12 -4.69 2.69
C PRO A 60 3.49 -3.30 2.77
N ILE A 61 2.94 -2.92 3.93
CA ILE A 61 2.38 -1.58 4.17
C ILE A 61 3.50 -0.52 4.14
N ARG A 62 4.60 -0.74 4.86
CA ARG A 62 5.77 0.15 4.90
C ARG A 62 6.39 0.39 3.52
N LEU A 63 6.29 -0.59 2.65
CA LEU A 63 6.92 -0.61 1.33
C LEU A 63 6.00 -0.20 0.17
N HIS A 64 4.68 -0.01 0.39
CA HIS A 64 3.75 0.13 -0.73
C HIS A 64 3.96 1.42 -1.56
N VAL A 65 4.49 2.48 -0.96
CA VAL A 65 4.89 3.69 -1.70
C VAL A 65 6.14 3.42 -2.56
N ARG A 66 7.13 2.70 -2.04
CA ARG A 66 8.28 2.26 -2.84
C ARG A 66 7.84 1.30 -3.96
N ALA A 67 6.87 0.42 -3.69
CA ALA A 67 6.29 -0.47 -4.70
C ALA A 67 5.61 0.30 -5.85
N LYS A 68 4.94 1.43 -5.57
CA LYS A 68 4.42 2.32 -6.62
C LYS A 68 5.53 2.85 -7.50
N ARG A 69 6.63 3.36 -6.91
CA ARG A 69 7.79 3.86 -7.66
C ARG A 69 8.40 2.75 -8.53
N TYR A 70 8.57 1.56 -7.96
CA TYR A 70 9.07 0.39 -8.66
C TYR A 70 8.20 0.07 -9.89
N LEU A 71 6.88 -0.14 -9.69
CA LEU A 71 5.95 -0.47 -10.78
C LEU A 71 5.95 0.58 -11.89
N CYS A 72 5.88 1.86 -11.54
CA CYS A 72 5.94 2.97 -12.51
C CYS A 72 7.26 3.04 -13.28
N THR A 73 8.32 2.44 -12.73
CA THR A 73 9.65 2.45 -13.38
C THR A 73 9.81 1.26 -14.32
N VAL A 74 9.44 0.04 -13.87
CA VAL A 74 9.66 -1.19 -14.64
C VAL A 74 8.53 -1.50 -15.61
N GLU A 75 7.35 -0.93 -15.39
CA GLU A 75 6.16 -1.08 -16.24
C GLU A 75 5.64 0.30 -16.68
N PRO A 76 6.15 0.90 -17.77
CA PRO A 76 5.73 2.24 -18.19
C PRO A 76 4.21 2.39 -18.33
N SER A 77 3.51 1.37 -18.85
CA SER A 77 2.05 1.36 -18.97
C SER A 77 1.31 1.37 -17.63
N TYR A 78 1.99 1.08 -16.53
CA TYR A 78 1.41 1.17 -15.19
C TYR A 78 1.22 2.63 -14.76
N TYR A 79 2.23 3.48 -15.01
CA TYR A 79 2.14 4.92 -14.74
C TYR A 79 0.97 5.57 -15.49
N ASP A 80 0.76 5.21 -16.75
CA ASP A 80 -0.29 5.78 -17.61
C ASP A 80 -1.71 5.45 -17.11
N LYS A 81 -1.86 4.36 -16.36
CA LYS A 81 -3.15 3.93 -15.77
C LYS A 81 -3.44 4.58 -14.42
N LEU A 82 -2.46 5.25 -13.80
CA LEU A 82 -2.68 5.93 -12.53
C LEU A 82 -3.61 7.13 -12.70
N THR A 83 -4.42 7.39 -11.67
CA THR A 83 -5.19 8.63 -11.58
C THR A 83 -4.26 9.85 -11.50
N LEU A 84 -4.73 11.02 -11.91
CA LEU A 84 -3.93 12.25 -11.85
C LEU A 84 -3.38 12.55 -10.43
N PRO A 85 -4.16 12.39 -9.34
CA PRO A 85 -3.60 12.50 -7.98
C PRO A 85 -2.50 11.49 -7.70
N ALA A 86 -2.64 10.24 -8.14
CA ALA A 86 -1.61 9.20 -7.94
C ALA A 86 -0.33 9.48 -8.73
N GLN A 87 -0.43 10.05 -9.93
CA GLN A 87 0.71 10.52 -10.71
C GLN A 87 1.40 11.72 -10.04
N HIS A 88 0.62 12.63 -9.44
CA HIS A 88 1.17 13.76 -8.70
C HIS A 88 1.98 13.28 -7.49
N THR A 89 1.38 12.44 -6.63
CA THR A 89 2.08 11.90 -5.46
C THR A 89 3.28 11.04 -5.84
N PHE A 90 3.26 10.33 -6.98
CA PHE A 90 4.44 9.62 -7.47
C PHE A 90 5.65 10.53 -7.65
N ARG A 91 5.46 11.74 -8.20
CA ARG A 91 6.53 12.72 -8.38
C ARG A 91 7.06 13.24 -7.04
N LEU A 92 6.15 13.55 -6.10
CA LEU A 92 6.52 14.00 -4.75
C LEU A 92 7.31 12.93 -3.98
N GLN A 93 6.98 11.65 -4.21
CA GLN A 93 7.61 10.49 -3.58
C GLN A 93 8.95 10.08 -4.22
N GLY A 94 9.51 10.92 -5.10
CA GLY A 94 10.82 10.71 -5.71
C GLY A 94 10.79 10.18 -7.15
N GLY A 95 9.61 9.98 -7.75
CA GLY A 95 9.47 9.58 -9.15
C GLY A 95 10.07 8.21 -9.48
N LYS A 96 10.65 8.08 -10.68
CA LYS A 96 11.28 6.84 -11.14
C LYS A 96 12.46 6.43 -10.24
N MET A 97 12.63 5.14 -10.08
CA MET A 97 13.78 4.56 -9.41
C MET A 97 14.99 4.48 -10.34
N SER A 98 16.18 4.67 -9.78
CA SER A 98 17.43 4.29 -10.42
C SER A 98 17.59 2.77 -10.50
N ALA A 99 18.56 2.28 -11.29
CA ALA A 99 18.86 0.86 -11.37
C ALA A 99 19.26 0.27 -10.01
N VAL A 100 20.00 1.04 -9.21
CA VAL A 100 20.40 0.62 -7.84
C VAL A 100 19.16 0.49 -6.93
N GLU A 101 18.28 1.48 -6.91
CA GLU A 101 17.04 1.43 -6.12
C GLU A 101 16.12 0.26 -6.51
N ILE A 102 16.09 -0.10 -7.81
CA ILE A 102 15.33 -1.26 -8.30
C ILE A 102 15.88 -2.56 -7.68
N GLU A 103 17.20 -2.78 -7.76
CA GLU A 103 17.81 -3.98 -7.23
C GLU A 103 17.72 -4.05 -5.70
N GLU A 104 17.90 -2.93 -5.01
CA GLU A 104 17.68 -2.83 -3.56
C GLU A 104 16.23 -3.18 -3.18
N PHE A 105 15.25 -2.65 -3.91
CA PHE A 105 13.85 -2.95 -3.64
C PHE A 105 13.53 -4.44 -3.87
N LYS A 106 13.98 -5.02 -4.97
CA LYS A 106 13.76 -6.44 -5.30
C LYS A 106 14.38 -7.39 -4.28
N ALA A 107 15.48 -6.99 -3.65
CA ALA A 107 16.17 -7.78 -2.63
C ALA A 107 15.44 -7.79 -1.27
N LEU A 108 14.45 -6.92 -1.04
CA LEU A 108 13.71 -6.88 0.22
C LEU A 108 12.80 -8.10 0.37
N PRO A 109 12.73 -8.72 1.55
CA PRO A 109 11.93 -9.93 1.79
C PRO A 109 10.43 -9.80 1.43
N PHE A 110 9.87 -8.60 1.59
CA PHE A 110 8.44 -8.34 1.40
C PHE A 110 8.13 -7.51 0.14
N ALA A 111 9.08 -7.34 -0.78
CA ALA A 111 8.91 -6.56 -2.01
C ALA A 111 7.77 -7.08 -2.90
N GLU A 112 7.65 -8.40 -3.04
CA GLU A 112 6.56 -9.01 -3.81
C GLU A 112 5.19 -8.72 -3.17
N GLY A 113 5.07 -8.91 -1.85
CA GLY A 113 3.84 -8.60 -1.11
C GLY A 113 3.44 -7.14 -1.26
N ALA A 114 4.40 -6.21 -1.14
CA ALA A 114 4.18 -4.78 -1.32
C ALA A 114 3.75 -4.43 -2.76
N THR A 115 4.33 -5.10 -3.75
CA THR A 115 3.97 -4.92 -5.17
C THR A 115 2.55 -5.40 -5.45
N ARG A 116 2.15 -6.56 -4.93
CA ARG A 116 0.78 -7.08 -5.04
C ARG A 116 -0.22 -6.16 -4.33
N LEU A 117 0.10 -5.74 -3.11
CA LEU A 117 -0.72 -4.79 -2.34
C LEU A 117 -0.92 -3.49 -3.12
N ARG A 118 0.13 -2.93 -3.71
CA ARG A 118 0.03 -1.69 -4.50
C ARG A 118 -0.90 -1.85 -5.70
N ARG A 119 -0.82 -2.94 -6.44
CA ARG A 119 -1.74 -3.21 -7.56
C ARG A 119 -3.20 -3.26 -7.11
N TRP A 120 -3.49 -3.89 -5.96
CA TRP A 120 -4.85 -3.92 -5.41
C TRP A 120 -5.33 -2.55 -4.92
N CYS A 121 -4.44 -1.72 -4.39
CA CYS A 121 -4.74 -0.34 -4.02
C CYS A 121 -5.24 0.44 -5.24
N ASP A 122 -4.49 0.46 -6.33
CA ASP A 122 -4.85 1.21 -7.54
C ASP A 122 -6.13 0.65 -8.20
N LEU A 123 -6.32 -0.67 -8.23
CA LEU A 123 -7.57 -1.28 -8.70
C LEU A 123 -8.77 -0.95 -7.80
N GLY A 124 -8.54 -0.71 -6.52
CA GLY A 124 -9.56 -0.29 -5.56
C GLY A 124 -10.13 1.10 -5.82
N MET A 125 -9.42 1.94 -6.56
CA MET A 125 -9.84 3.30 -6.92
C MET A 125 -10.91 3.36 -8.04
N THR A 126 -11.39 2.20 -8.52
CA THR A 126 -12.43 2.14 -9.56
C THR A 126 -13.79 2.56 -9.00
N PRO A 127 -14.42 3.63 -9.49
CA PRO A 127 -15.73 4.08 -9.00
C PRO A 127 -16.84 3.03 -9.16
N GLY A 128 -17.81 3.04 -8.23
CA GLY A 128 -19.01 2.18 -8.31
C GLY A 128 -18.78 0.71 -7.90
N ARG A 129 -17.58 0.29 -7.52
CA ARG A 129 -17.35 -1.07 -7.01
C ARG A 129 -17.94 -1.23 -5.61
N LYS A 130 -18.82 -2.23 -5.45
CA LYS A 130 -19.28 -2.65 -4.13
C LYS A 130 -18.12 -3.29 -3.37
N THR A 131 -17.92 -2.89 -2.12
CA THR A 131 -16.91 -3.48 -1.22
C THR A 131 -17.60 -4.14 -0.03
N LYS A 132 -16.95 -5.13 0.58
CA LYS A 132 -17.35 -5.64 1.88
C LYS A 132 -17.23 -4.52 2.93
N ARG A 133 -18.10 -4.54 3.94
CA ARG A 133 -17.97 -3.64 5.10
C ARG A 133 -16.78 -4.08 5.94
N PHE A 134 -16.15 -3.16 6.64
CA PHE A 134 -14.98 -3.46 7.51
C PHE A 134 -15.25 -4.60 8.48
N LYS A 135 -16.45 -4.64 9.10
CA LYS A 135 -16.86 -5.70 10.03
C LYS A 135 -16.83 -7.12 9.44
N GLU A 136 -16.95 -7.27 8.13
CA GLU A 136 -16.88 -8.57 7.46
C GLU A 136 -15.46 -9.14 7.40
N TYR A 137 -14.47 -8.35 7.79
CA TYR A 137 -13.06 -8.75 7.91
C TYR A 137 -12.63 -8.98 9.36
N TYR A 138 -13.50 -8.83 10.37
CA TYR A 138 -13.12 -8.97 11.78
C TYR A 138 -12.52 -10.35 12.10
N SER A 139 -13.13 -11.42 11.60
CA SER A 139 -12.61 -12.77 11.82
C SER A 139 -11.21 -12.94 11.21
N LEU A 140 -10.98 -12.39 10.01
CA LEU A 140 -9.68 -12.41 9.35
C LEU A 140 -8.66 -11.61 10.15
N ILE A 141 -9.00 -10.38 10.57
CA ILE A 141 -8.10 -9.54 11.36
C ILE A 141 -7.69 -10.24 12.65
N ASN A 142 -8.67 -10.79 13.38
CA ASN A 142 -8.40 -11.51 14.63
C ASN A 142 -7.48 -12.73 14.43
N SER A 143 -7.58 -13.40 13.29
CA SER A 143 -6.75 -14.58 13.01
C SER A 143 -5.28 -14.26 12.70
N VAL A 144 -4.94 -12.99 12.48
CA VAL A 144 -3.60 -12.54 12.11
C VAL A 144 -2.99 -11.54 13.11
N LEU A 145 -3.66 -11.31 14.25
CA LEU A 145 -3.07 -10.57 15.36
C LEU A 145 -1.91 -11.37 15.97
N LYS A 146 -0.92 -10.65 16.49
CA LYS A 146 0.11 -11.27 17.35
C LYS A 146 -0.55 -11.91 18.57
N GLU A 147 -0.08 -13.09 18.93
CA GLU A 147 -0.38 -13.66 20.24
C GLU A 147 0.30 -12.79 21.32
N GLU A 148 -0.39 -12.58 22.45
CA GLU A 148 0.14 -11.86 23.61
C GLU A 148 1.28 -12.65 24.30
#